data_e1ac8fd523dd0801be1bce4cce14c5cb
#
_entry.id   e1ac8fd523dd0801be1bce4cce14c5cb
#
_cell.length_a   1.000
_cell.length_b   1.000
_cell.length_c   1.000
_cell.angle_alpha   90.00
_cell.angle_beta   90.00
_cell.angle_gamma   90.00
#
_symmetry.space_group_name_H-M   'P 1'
#
loop_
_entity.id
_entity.type
_entity.pdbx_description
1 polymer ?
#
loop_
_entity_poly.entity_id
_entity_poly.type
_entity_poly.pdbx_seq_one_letter_code
_entity_poly.pdbx_strand_id
1 'polypeptide(L)'
;MEISLAENIRRFRRERRLTQEQLAETLGVTAGAVYKWEAALSLPEITTLTELADFFDCSVDVLLGYGVKDNRIDATVKRLRRCRIEKDEAGLSECEKALKKYPNSFEVVYASAQLYCRFGVSQGDKAKLERALEVLSDAVLLLPQNTDPKIGESTLYGEMAQILLGLGRADEAVELLRKNNVGGTYNARIGFALAANCERPKDARPYLSDALLGSIVELVHIVMGYVNVCLEENDYAAAENVITWGTELFSGLKSGGGSCFLDKMNAVLFVCLAYSHLKLGLMSTARGDLLRAKELSESFDAAPDYSVRALRFIGGSEEAGVYDDLGETAMESVERTLEAMESEELSAMWKELSADGK
;
A
#
# COMPACT_ATOMS: atom_id res chain seq x y z
N MET A 1 -23.06 -18.13 23.84
CA MET A 1 -21.87 -18.73 24.49
C MET A 1 -22.38 -20.04 25.08
N GLU A 2 -22.04 -21.17 24.48
CA GLU A 2 -22.40 -22.48 25.03
C GLU A 2 -21.34 -22.86 26.05
N ILE A 3 -21.77 -23.11 27.27
CA ILE A 3 -20.91 -23.60 28.36
C ILE A 3 -21.03 -25.13 28.34
N SER A 4 -19.95 -25.81 28.02
CA SER A 4 -19.90 -27.29 27.94
C SER A 4 -19.61 -27.95 29.31
N LEU A 5 -19.90 -27.28 30.42
CA LEU A 5 -19.59 -27.73 31.77
C LEU A 5 -20.12 -29.13 32.06
N ALA A 6 -21.39 -29.37 31.75
CA ALA A 6 -22.06 -30.65 32.04
C ALA A 6 -21.38 -31.81 31.29
N GLU A 7 -21.06 -31.62 30.04
CA GLU A 7 -20.34 -32.61 29.22
C GLU A 7 -18.94 -32.84 29.73
N ASN A 8 -18.24 -31.77 30.11
CA ASN A 8 -16.87 -31.86 30.61
C ASN A 8 -16.79 -32.57 31.96
N ILE A 9 -17.70 -32.24 32.91
CA ILE A 9 -17.76 -32.99 34.21
C ILE A 9 -17.98 -34.48 33.94
N ARG A 10 -18.93 -34.84 33.08
CA ARG A 10 -19.21 -36.23 32.72
C ARG A 10 -18.01 -36.90 32.04
N ARG A 11 -17.34 -36.22 31.15
CA ARG A 11 -16.16 -36.72 30.44
C ARG A 11 -15.02 -36.97 31.40
N PHE A 12 -14.60 -35.99 32.16
CA PHE A 12 -13.47 -36.11 33.11
C PHE A 12 -13.70 -37.16 34.18
N ARG A 13 -14.95 -37.25 34.69
CA ARG A 13 -15.30 -38.32 35.65
C ARG A 13 -15.12 -39.70 35.01
N ARG A 14 -15.61 -39.89 33.78
CA ARG A 14 -15.47 -41.18 33.07
C ARG A 14 -14.03 -41.51 32.71
N GLU A 15 -13.25 -40.56 32.35
CA GLU A 15 -11.81 -40.72 32.09
C GLU A 15 -11.08 -41.26 33.36
N ARG A 16 -11.51 -40.82 34.54
CA ARG A 16 -11.02 -41.31 35.82
C ARG A 16 -11.73 -42.58 36.33
N ARG A 17 -12.65 -43.12 35.55
CA ARG A 17 -13.42 -44.34 35.84
C ARG A 17 -14.23 -44.26 37.14
N LEU A 18 -14.69 -43.07 37.52
CA LEU A 18 -15.48 -42.85 38.73
C LEU A 18 -17.00 -42.97 38.44
N THR A 19 -17.76 -43.46 39.45
CA THR A 19 -19.21 -43.32 39.45
C THR A 19 -19.62 -41.92 39.92
N GLN A 20 -20.87 -41.52 39.74
CA GLN A 20 -21.38 -40.23 40.25
C GLN A 20 -21.33 -40.17 41.78
N GLU A 21 -21.57 -41.29 42.44
CA GLU A 21 -21.48 -41.43 43.90
C GLU A 21 -20.03 -41.22 44.41
N GLN A 22 -19.05 -41.80 43.72
CA GLN A 22 -17.62 -41.66 44.08
C GLN A 22 -17.13 -40.22 43.87
N LEU A 23 -17.54 -39.57 42.78
CA LEU A 23 -17.23 -38.15 42.58
C LEU A 23 -17.88 -37.27 43.66
N ALA A 24 -19.14 -37.57 44.00
CA ALA A 24 -19.89 -36.86 45.04
C ALA A 24 -19.23 -37.00 46.43
N GLU A 25 -18.82 -38.20 46.79
CA GLU A 25 -18.09 -38.49 48.04
C GLU A 25 -16.79 -37.69 48.11
N THR A 26 -16.03 -37.66 47.03
CA THR A 26 -14.74 -36.93 46.95
C THR A 26 -14.92 -35.43 47.16
N LEU A 27 -15.98 -34.87 46.64
CA LEU A 27 -16.27 -33.43 46.71
C LEU A 27 -17.15 -33.04 47.91
N GLY A 28 -17.52 -33.99 48.77
CA GLY A 28 -18.37 -33.72 49.92
C GLY A 28 -19.80 -33.27 49.56
N VAL A 29 -20.31 -33.68 48.40
CA VAL A 29 -21.65 -33.32 47.91
C VAL A 29 -22.54 -34.54 47.74
N THR A 30 -23.80 -34.35 47.38
CA THR A 30 -24.70 -35.50 47.15
C THR A 30 -24.57 -36.04 45.72
N ALA A 31 -24.77 -37.34 45.53
CA ALA A 31 -24.80 -37.94 44.18
C ALA A 31 -25.87 -37.28 43.26
N GLY A 32 -26.96 -36.85 43.85
CA GLY A 32 -28.01 -36.10 43.14
C GLY A 32 -27.53 -34.72 42.63
N ALA A 33 -26.58 -34.07 43.30
CA ALA A 33 -25.99 -32.83 42.83
C ALA A 33 -25.13 -33.09 41.58
N VAL A 34 -24.26 -34.09 41.60
CA VAL A 34 -23.43 -34.50 40.47
C VAL A 34 -24.30 -34.87 39.25
N TYR A 35 -25.39 -35.64 39.48
CA TYR A 35 -26.33 -35.97 38.43
C TYR A 35 -26.94 -34.70 37.78
N LYS A 36 -27.39 -33.73 38.59
CA LYS A 36 -27.97 -32.48 38.10
C LYS A 36 -26.97 -31.66 37.28
N TRP A 37 -25.71 -31.64 37.69
CA TRP A 37 -24.63 -30.93 36.93
C TRP A 37 -24.38 -31.59 35.58
N GLU A 38 -24.25 -32.92 35.54
CA GLU A 38 -24.05 -33.68 34.32
C GLU A 38 -25.26 -33.71 33.38
N ALA A 39 -26.46 -33.47 33.91
CA ALA A 39 -27.71 -33.35 33.17
C ALA A 39 -28.03 -31.88 32.76
N ALA A 40 -27.13 -30.93 33.07
CA ALA A 40 -27.32 -29.48 32.86
C ALA A 40 -28.58 -28.91 33.56
N LEU A 41 -29.05 -29.56 34.62
CA LEU A 41 -30.25 -29.15 35.42
C LEU A 41 -29.91 -28.08 36.46
N SER A 42 -28.65 -28.02 36.89
CA SER A 42 -28.12 -27.00 37.79
C SER A 42 -26.62 -26.83 37.56
N LEU A 43 -26.05 -25.74 38.07
CA LEU A 43 -24.61 -25.48 38.08
C LEU A 43 -24.02 -25.72 39.44
N PRO A 44 -22.74 -26.16 39.58
CA PRO A 44 -22.01 -26.15 40.85
C PRO A 44 -21.83 -24.72 41.36
N GLU A 45 -21.68 -24.56 42.64
CA GLU A 45 -21.22 -23.29 43.23
C GLU A 45 -19.76 -23.01 42.85
N ILE A 46 -19.35 -21.75 42.94
CA ILE A 46 -18.01 -21.32 42.50
C ILE A 46 -16.90 -22.09 43.24
N THR A 47 -17.07 -22.33 44.52
CA THR A 47 -16.12 -23.12 45.35
C THR A 47 -16.03 -24.56 44.84
N THR A 48 -17.16 -25.21 44.61
CA THR A 48 -17.22 -26.58 44.09
C THR A 48 -16.67 -26.65 42.63
N LEU A 49 -16.83 -25.59 41.86
CA LEU A 49 -16.27 -25.49 40.49
C LEU A 49 -14.71 -25.49 40.53
N THR A 50 -14.12 -24.77 41.49
CA THR A 50 -12.66 -24.77 41.69
C THR A 50 -12.17 -26.11 42.20
N GLU A 51 -12.87 -26.74 43.15
CA GLU A 51 -12.58 -28.07 43.64
C GLU A 51 -12.66 -29.15 42.56
N LEU A 52 -13.66 -29.05 41.65
CA LEU A 52 -13.76 -29.92 40.47
C LEU A 52 -12.58 -29.73 39.51
N ALA A 53 -12.17 -28.48 39.28
CA ALA A 53 -11.04 -28.19 38.41
C ALA A 53 -9.73 -28.74 38.99
N ASP A 54 -9.49 -28.54 40.30
CA ASP A 54 -8.33 -29.10 41.01
C ASP A 54 -8.37 -30.63 41.01
N PHE A 55 -9.52 -31.22 41.31
CA PHE A 55 -9.68 -32.68 41.31
C PHE A 55 -9.43 -33.29 39.92
N PHE A 56 -9.83 -32.62 38.85
CA PHE A 56 -9.61 -33.08 37.48
C PHE A 56 -8.26 -32.66 36.90
N ASP A 57 -7.38 -31.99 37.64
CA ASP A 57 -6.10 -31.45 37.21
C ASP A 57 -6.26 -30.56 35.92
N CYS A 58 -7.27 -29.71 35.89
CA CYS A 58 -7.52 -28.82 34.78
C CYS A 58 -7.85 -27.41 35.29
N SER A 59 -7.76 -26.41 34.40
CA SER A 59 -8.24 -25.07 34.74
C SER A 59 -9.76 -24.99 34.76
N VAL A 60 -10.31 -24.05 35.52
CA VAL A 60 -11.76 -23.74 35.50
C VAL A 60 -12.24 -23.44 34.10
N ASP A 61 -11.43 -22.75 33.28
CA ASP A 61 -11.75 -22.44 31.89
C ASP A 61 -11.92 -23.71 31.03
N VAL A 62 -11.03 -24.69 31.22
CA VAL A 62 -11.12 -25.98 30.53
C VAL A 62 -12.35 -26.75 31.01
N LEU A 63 -12.64 -26.73 32.32
CA LEU A 63 -13.82 -27.37 32.90
C LEU A 63 -15.12 -26.76 32.38
N LEU A 64 -15.17 -25.43 32.26
CA LEU A 64 -16.30 -24.68 31.66
C LEU A 64 -16.43 -24.90 30.16
N GLY A 65 -15.39 -25.45 29.50
CA GLY A 65 -15.31 -25.45 28.03
C GLY A 65 -15.11 -24.06 27.45
N TYR A 66 -14.65 -23.13 28.29
CA TYR A 66 -14.36 -21.77 27.86
C TYR A 66 -13.03 -21.74 27.14
N GLY A 67 -13.12 -21.73 25.80
CA GLY A 67 -11.96 -21.43 24.99
C GLY A 67 -11.58 -19.96 25.23
N VAL A 68 -10.44 -19.72 25.86
CA VAL A 68 -9.90 -18.36 26.02
C VAL A 68 -9.67 -17.81 24.62
N LYS A 69 -10.65 -17.06 24.09
CA LYS A 69 -10.37 -16.19 22.95
C LYS A 69 -9.36 -15.17 23.46
N ASP A 70 -8.19 -15.15 22.86
CA ASP A 70 -7.25 -14.08 23.11
C ASP A 70 -7.92 -12.76 22.69
N ASN A 71 -8.43 -12.04 23.67
CA ASN A 71 -9.19 -10.79 23.49
C ASN A 71 -8.28 -9.56 23.61
N ARG A 72 -6.95 -9.73 23.55
CA ARG A 72 -6.03 -8.59 23.46
C ARG A 72 -6.24 -7.86 22.13
N ILE A 73 -5.84 -6.61 22.10
CA ILE A 73 -5.96 -5.75 20.91
C ILE A 73 -5.36 -6.44 19.69
N ASP A 74 -4.11 -6.90 19.78
CA ASP A 74 -3.38 -7.54 18.68
C ASP A 74 -4.12 -8.75 18.08
N ALA A 75 -4.64 -9.62 18.95
CA ALA A 75 -5.37 -10.80 18.52
C ALA A 75 -6.72 -10.44 17.89
N THR A 76 -7.38 -9.41 18.41
CA THR A 76 -8.62 -8.87 17.84
C THR A 76 -8.36 -8.30 16.45
N VAL A 77 -7.35 -7.44 16.29
CA VAL A 77 -6.96 -6.86 15.00
C VAL A 77 -6.58 -7.94 13.98
N LYS A 78 -5.81 -8.96 14.39
CA LYS A 78 -5.47 -10.10 13.53
C LYS A 78 -6.71 -10.85 13.03
N ARG A 79 -7.72 -11.07 13.90
CA ARG A 79 -8.98 -11.71 13.48
C ARG A 79 -9.76 -10.86 12.50
N LEU A 80 -9.91 -9.54 12.76
CA LEU A 80 -10.59 -8.63 11.85
C LEU A 80 -9.92 -8.56 10.48
N ARG A 81 -8.57 -8.48 10.45
CA ARG A 81 -7.79 -8.52 9.21
C ARG A 81 -7.99 -9.83 8.46
N ARG A 82 -8.02 -10.98 9.17
CA ARG A 82 -8.30 -12.28 8.57
C ARG A 82 -9.69 -12.33 7.95
N CYS A 83 -10.73 -11.91 8.68
CA CYS A 83 -12.10 -11.85 8.13
C CYS A 83 -12.17 -10.99 6.86
N ARG A 84 -11.41 -9.89 6.80
CA ARG A 84 -11.32 -9.05 5.59
C ARG A 84 -10.71 -9.80 4.40
N ILE A 85 -9.65 -10.57 4.62
CA ILE A 85 -8.94 -11.33 3.57
C ILE A 85 -9.81 -12.52 3.12
N GLU A 86 -10.36 -13.28 4.05
CA GLU A 86 -11.18 -14.47 3.81
C GLU A 86 -12.62 -14.12 3.38
N LYS A 87 -13.00 -12.85 3.42
CA LYS A 87 -14.35 -12.34 3.13
C LYS A 87 -15.42 -12.95 4.05
N ASP A 88 -15.08 -13.14 5.32
CA ASP A 88 -15.98 -13.66 6.33
C ASP A 88 -16.81 -12.53 6.94
N GLU A 89 -18.11 -12.46 6.57
CA GLU A 89 -19.02 -11.42 7.03
C GLU A 89 -19.35 -11.51 8.54
N ALA A 90 -19.11 -12.65 9.18
CA ALA A 90 -19.23 -12.80 10.63
C ALA A 90 -18.29 -11.83 11.37
N GLY A 91 -17.20 -11.41 10.73
CA GLY A 91 -16.29 -10.38 11.22
C GLY A 91 -16.96 -9.04 11.51
N LEU A 92 -18.05 -8.66 10.84
CA LEU A 92 -18.79 -7.41 11.12
C LEU A 92 -19.39 -7.41 12.53
N SER A 93 -19.93 -8.54 12.99
CA SER A 93 -20.41 -8.68 14.37
C SER A 93 -19.25 -8.58 15.39
N GLU A 94 -18.08 -9.07 15.01
CA GLU A 94 -16.88 -8.96 15.85
C GLU A 94 -16.36 -7.50 15.88
N CYS A 95 -16.44 -6.75 14.77
CA CYS A 95 -16.14 -5.32 14.74
C CYS A 95 -16.93 -4.54 15.78
N GLU A 96 -18.26 -4.71 15.81
CA GLU A 96 -19.09 -3.96 16.76
C GLU A 96 -18.76 -4.29 18.23
N LYS A 97 -18.42 -5.56 18.52
CA LYS A 97 -17.95 -5.95 19.86
C LYS A 97 -16.60 -5.33 20.18
N ALA A 98 -15.69 -5.32 19.21
CA ALA A 98 -14.36 -4.77 19.37
C ALA A 98 -14.38 -3.24 19.52
N LEU A 99 -15.18 -2.53 18.74
CA LEU A 99 -15.38 -1.08 18.85
C LEU A 99 -15.94 -0.68 20.22
N LYS A 100 -16.93 -1.45 20.74
CA LYS A 100 -17.45 -1.22 22.10
C LYS A 100 -16.42 -1.46 23.19
N LYS A 101 -15.52 -2.44 23.00
CA LYS A 101 -14.50 -2.80 23.98
C LYS A 101 -13.28 -1.91 23.92
N TYR A 102 -12.88 -1.46 22.75
CA TYR A 102 -11.67 -0.70 22.49
C TYR A 102 -11.95 0.55 21.62
N PRO A 103 -12.87 1.44 22.03
CA PRO A 103 -13.28 2.59 21.23
C PRO A 103 -12.15 3.58 20.95
N ASN A 104 -11.12 3.60 21.80
CA ASN A 104 -9.98 4.49 21.71
C ASN A 104 -8.69 3.81 21.22
N SER A 105 -8.79 2.66 20.55
CA SER A 105 -7.63 2.00 19.93
C SER A 105 -7.63 2.25 18.44
N PHE A 106 -6.64 2.99 17.93
CA PHE A 106 -6.48 3.24 16.50
C PHE A 106 -6.53 1.94 15.69
N GLU A 107 -5.77 0.94 16.10
CA GLU A 107 -5.65 -0.33 15.35
C GLU A 107 -6.98 -1.06 15.20
N VAL A 108 -7.81 -1.08 16.27
CA VAL A 108 -9.12 -1.74 16.26
C VAL A 108 -10.10 -0.93 15.41
N VAL A 109 -10.13 0.39 15.60
CA VAL A 109 -11.03 1.29 14.88
C VAL A 109 -10.71 1.26 13.38
N TYR A 110 -9.44 1.38 13.02
CA TYR A 110 -9.03 1.35 11.61
C TYR A 110 -9.28 -0.02 10.95
N ALA A 111 -8.94 -1.13 11.62
CA ALA A 111 -9.22 -2.46 11.09
C ALA A 111 -10.72 -2.72 10.89
N SER A 112 -11.55 -2.19 11.79
CA SER A 112 -13.02 -2.26 11.67
C SER A 112 -13.53 -1.45 10.49
N ALA A 113 -13.06 -0.20 10.32
CA ALA A 113 -13.41 0.64 9.18
C ALA A 113 -13.09 -0.04 7.84
N GLN A 114 -11.89 -0.62 7.75
CA GLN A 114 -11.47 -1.35 6.54
C GLN A 114 -12.35 -2.58 6.24
N LEU A 115 -12.83 -3.28 7.28
CA LEU A 115 -13.71 -4.43 7.09
C LEU A 115 -15.08 -3.98 6.60
N TYR A 116 -15.68 -2.93 7.19
CA TYR A 116 -16.93 -2.33 6.72
C TYR A 116 -16.81 -1.82 5.28
N CYS A 117 -15.73 -1.10 4.95
CA CYS A 117 -15.46 -0.64 3.60
C CYS A 117 -15.40 -1.81 2.61
N ARG A 118 -14.68 -2.89 2.95
CA ARG A 118 -14.56 -4.09 2.11
C ARG A 118 -15.91 -4.68 1.75
N PHE A 119 -16.80 -4.87 2.72
CA PHE A 119 -18.12 -5.43 2.49
C PHE A 119 -19.08 -4.43 1.84
N GLY A 120 -19.01 -3.17 2.22
CA GLY A 120 -19.81 -2.11 1.60
C GLY A 120 -19.54 -2.01 0.09
N VAL A 121 -18.28 -2.00 -0.31
CA VAL A 121 -17.88 -1.96 -1.73
C VAL A 121 -18.26 -3.25 -2.46
N SER A 122 -17.94 -4.42 -1.90
CA SER A 122 -18.17 -5.69 -2.59
C SER A 122 -19.63 -6.05 -2.78
N GLN A 123 -20.50 -5.54 -1.92
CA GLN A 123 -21.96 -5.83 -1.93
C GLN A 123 -22.80 -4.65 -2.43
N GLY A 124 -22.18 -3.49 -2.69
CA GLY A 124 -22.92 -2.25 -3.00
C GLY A 124 -23.76 -1.75 -1.81
N ASP A 125 -23.41 -2.13 -0.58
CA ASP A 125 -24.18 -1.84 0.63
C ASP A 125 -23.82 -0.46 1.19
N LYS A 126 -24.70 0.51 0.93
CA LYS A 126 -24.51 1.89 1.38
C LYS A 126 -24.48 2.03 2.91
N ALA A 127 -25.24 1.24 3.64
CA ALA A 127 -25.23 1.31 5.10
C ALA A 127 -23.88 0.88 5.69
N LYS A 128 -23.25 -0.13 5.11
CA LYS A 128 -21.89 -0.54 5.47
C LYS A 128 -20.84 0.51 5.09
N LEU A 129 -21.00 1.20 3.96
CA LEU A 129 -20.15 2.31 3.57
C LEU A 129 -20.29 3.52 4.50
N GLU A 130 -21.50 3.88 4.89
CA GLU A 130 -21.73 4.95 5.88
C GLU A 130 -21.10 4.59 7.23
N ARG A 131 -21.26 3.35 7.68
CA ARG A 131 -20.60 2.88 8.91
C ARG A 131 -19.08 2.90 8.80
N ALA A 132 -18.52 2.53 7.65
CA ALA A 132 -17.09 2.62 7.38
C ALA A 132 -16.59 4.07 7.47
N LEU A 133 -17.33 5.01 6.90
CA LEU A 133 -16.99 6.44 6.93
C LEU A 133 -16.99 7.00 8.35
N GLU A 134 -18.01 6.66 9.15
CA GLU A 134 -18.12 7.05 10.56
C GLU A 134 -16.91 6.53 11.35
N VAL A 135 -16.66 5.22 11.30
CA VAL A 135 -15.54 4.59 12.03
C VAL A 135 -14.17 5.08 11.54
N LEU A 136 -14.04 5.40 10.26
CA LEU A 136 -12.81 5.97 9.71
C LEU A 136 -12.59 7.42 10.19
N SER A 137 -13.65 8.18 10.38
CA SER A 137 -13.58 9.53 10.98
C SER A 137 -13.06 9.47 12.42
N ASP A 138 -13.48 8.46 13.20
CA ASP A 138 -12.93 8.21 14.53
C ASP A 138 -11.45 7.83 14.46
N ALA A 139 -11.05 7.03 13.45
CA ALA A 139 -9.65 6.66 13.25
C ALA A 139 -8.74 7.88 12.99
N VAL A 140 -9.23 8.91 12.31
CA VAL A 140 -8.46 10.17 12.10
C VAL A 140 -8.10 10.81 13.43
N LEU A 141 -9.02 10.84 14.39
CA LEU A 141 -8.77 11.41 15.72
C LEU A 141 -7.76 10.60 16.54
N LEU A 142 -7.68 9.29 16.27
CA LEU A 142 -6.79 8.36 16.96
C LEU A 142 -5.44 8.18 16.25
N LEU A 143 -5.23 8.81 15.10
CA LEU A 143 -4.02 8.67 14.29
C LEU A 143 -2.70 8.90 15.04
N PRO A 144 -2.59 9.78 16.03
CA PRO A 144 -1.37 9.91 16.83
C PRO A 144 -0.91 8.63 17.55
N GLN A 145 -1.79 7.62 17.69
CA GLN A 145 -1.44 6.30 18.25
C GLN A 145 -0.86 5.35 17.20
N ASN A 146 -0.95 5.69 15.92
CA ASN A 146 -0.50 4.81 14.86
C ASN A 146 1.02 4.70 14.83
N THR A 147 1.51 3.47 14.69
CA THR A 147 2.95 3.17 14.58
C THR A 147 3.36 2.67 13.19
N ASP A 148 2.39 2.41 12.30
CA ASP A 148 2.67 1.99 10.93
C ASP A 148 2.97 3.22 10.05
N PRO A 149 4.23 3.39 9.57
CA PRO A 149 4.60 4.57 8.78
C PRO A 149 3.88 4.65 7.43
N LYS A 150 3.24 3.58 6.99
CA LYS A 150 2.46 3.54 5.73
C LYS A 150 1.05 4.12 5.88
N ILE A 151 0.61 4.37 7.11
CA ILE A 151 -0.72 4.87 7.40
C ILE A 151 -0.58 6.27 7.98
N GLY A 152 -0.95 7.27 7.23
CA GLY A 152 -0.93 8.67 7.65
C GLY A 152 -2.28 9.34 7.37
N GLU A 153 -2.37 10.63 7.65
CA GLU A 153 -3.56 11.42 7.34
C GLU A 153 -3.96 11.28 5.86
N SER A 154 -2.97 11.30 4.96
CA SER A 154 -3.20 11.15 3.54
C SER A 154 -3.84 9.81 3.17
N THR A 155 -3.50 8.74 3.88
CA THR A 155 -4.13 7.43 3.69
C THR A 155 -5.60 7.48 4.09
N LEU A 156 -5.88 8.00 5.29
CA LEU A 156 -7.23 8.02 5.86
C LEU A 156 -8.18 8.90 5.05
N TYR A 157 -7.79 10.14 4.72
CA TYR A 157 -8.63 11.02 3.87
C TYR A 157 -8.83 10.47 2.47
N GLY A 158 -7.81 9.80 1.91
CA GLY A 158 -7.94 9.12 0.62
C GLY A 158 -8.94 7.96 0.64
N GLU A 159 -8.99 7.17 1.73
CA GLU A 159 -9.96 6.11 1.94
C GLU A 159 -11.37 6.68 2.17
N MET A 160 -11.52 7.74 2.99
CA MET A 160 -12.79 8.43 3.19
C MET A 160 -13.37 8.97 1.88
N ALA A 161 -12.55 9.60 1.05
CA ALA A 161 -12.99 10.10 -0.25
C ALA A 161 -13.47 8.96 -1.17
N GLN A 162 -12.79 7.82 -1.14
CA GLN A 162 -13.21 6.65 -1.92
C GLN A 162 -14.56 6.10 -1.45
N ILE A 163 -14.81 6.09 -0.14
CA ILE A 163 -16.11 5.70 0.43
C ILE A 163 -17.19 6.70 0.00
N LEU A 164 -16.92 7.99 0.08
CA LEU A 164 -17.85 9.05 -0.37
C LEU A 164 -18.21 8.90 -1.85
N LEU A 165 -17.24 8.61 -2.72
CA LEU A 165 -17.51 8.31 -4.13
C LEU A 165 -18.40 7.08 -4.29
N GLY A 166 -18.17 6.02 -3.52
CA GLY A 166 -19.01 4.82 -3.50
C GLY A 166 -20.46 5.07 -3.02
N LEU A 167 -20.65 6.08 -2.18
CA LEU A 167 -21.95 6.55 -1.72
C LEU A 167 -22.66 7.47 -2.73
N GLY A 168 -21.96 7.90 -3.79
CA GLY A 168 -22.45 8.90 -4.75
C GLY A 168 -22.33 10.35 -4.26
N ARG A 169 -21.53 10.61 -3.22
CA ARG A 169 -21.31 11.92 -2.60
C ARG A 169 -20.01 12.55 -3.13
N ALA A 170 -19.92 12.67 -4.47
CA ALA A 170 -18.68 13.05 -5.15
C ALA A 170 -18.18 14.47 -4.80
N ASP A 171 -19.08 15.44 -4.65
CA ASP A 171 -18.69 16.80 -4.26
C ASP A 171 -18.07 16.84 -2.86
N GLU A 172 -18.62 16.06 -1.92
CA GLU A 172 -18.07 15.96 -0.57
C GLU A 172 -16.68 15.30 -0.58
N ALA A 173 -16.48 14.28 -1.43
CA ALA A 173 -15.18 13.66 -1.61
C ALA A 173 -14.14 14.68 -2.14
N VAL A 174 -14.52 15.46 -3.13
CA VAL A 174 -13.65 16.50 -3.70
C VAL A 174 -13.30 17.57 -2.67
N GLU A 175 -14.28 18.07 -1.91
CA GLU A 175 -14.03 19.08 -0.87
C GLU A 175 -13.14 18.53 0.27
N LEU A 176 -13.37 17.29 0.70
CA LEU A 176 -12.51 16.63 1.69
C LEU A 176 -11.05 16.56 1.21
N LEU A 177 -10.84 16.10 -0.03
CA LEU A 177 -9.51 16.00 -0.60
C LEU A 177 -8.87 17.36 -0.81
N ARG A 178 -9.61 18.37 -1.30
CA ARG A 178 -9.09 19.74 -1.47
C ARG A 178 -8.59 20.34 -0.17
N LYS A 179 -9.38 20.20 0.89
CA LYS A 179 -9.04 20.72 2.23
C LYS A 179 -7.72 20.14 2.76
N ASN A 180 -7.41 18.90 2.37
CA ASN A 180 -6.25 18.16 2.88
C ASN A 180 -5.17 17.95 1.80
N ASN A 181 -5.19 18.71 0.70
CA ASN A 181 -4.32 18.52 -0.47
C ASN A 181 -2.94 19.18 -0.29
N VAL A 182 -2.25 18.83 0.78
CA VAL A 182 -0.90 19.35 1.01
C VAL A 182 0.06 18.82 -0.04
N GLY A 183 0.81 19.73 -0.68
CA GLY A 183 1.78 19.35 -1.72
C GLY A 183 1.19 18.68 -2.97
N GLY A 184 -0.13 18.80 -3.19
CA GLY A 184 -0.76 18.19 -4.37
C GLY A 184 -0.98 16.67 -4.26
N THR A 185 -0.82 16.08 -3.07
CA THR A 185 -0.93 14.62 -2.82
C THR A 185 -2.19 13.99 -3.40
N TYR A 186 -3.29 14.75 -3.49
CA TYR A 186 -4.56 14.26 -4.01
C TYR A 186 -4.92 14.75 -5.39
N ASN A 187 -4.04 15.48 -6.09
CA ASN A 187 -4.35 16.05 -7.39
C ASN A 187 -4.94 15.01 -8.36
N ALA A 188 -4.33 13.83 -8.48
CA ALA A 188 -4.85 12.77 -9.34
C ALA A 188 -6.27 12.33 -8.96
N ARG A 189 -6.54 12.16 -7.66
CA ARG A 189 -7.85 11.73 -7.16
C ARG A 189 -8.91 12.80 -7.31
N ILE A 190 -8.58 14.07 -7.03
CA ILE A 190 -9.46 15.22 -7.22
C ILE A 190 -9.81 15.35 -8.70
N GLY A 191 -8.81 15.33 -9.57
CA GLY A 191 -9.02 15.43 -11.01
C GLY A 191 -9.89 14.29 -11.55
N PHE A 192 -9.65 13.05 -11.12
CA PHE A 192 -10.48 11.91 -11.49
C PHE A 192 -11.93 12.08 -11.00
N ALA A 193 -12.14 12.43 -9.73
CA ALA A 193 -13.48 12.62 -9.18
C ALA A 193 -14.25 13.74 -9.89
N LEU A 194 -13.59 14.87 -10.19
CA LEU A 194 -14.20 15.98 -10.94
C LEU A 194 -14.61 15.57 -12.35
N ALA A 195 -13.78 14.80 -13.05
CA ALA A 195 -14.04 14.38 -14.41
C ALA A 195 -15.09 13.27 -14.51
N ALA A 196 -14.98 12.24 -13.67
CA ALA A 196 -15.76 11.02 -13.79
C ALA A 196 -17.06 11.02 -12.96
N ASN A 197 -17.10 11.77 -11.85
CA ASN A 197 -18.20 11.69 -10.89
C ASN A 197 -18.98 13.01 -10.75
N CYS A 198 -18.33 14.16 -11.00
CA CYS A 198 -18.97 15.48 -10.90
C CYS A 198 -19.30 16.11 -12.25
N GLU A 199 -18.93 15.47 -13.36
CA GLU A 199 -19.08 16.00 -14.74
C GLU A 199 -18.46 17.41 -14.95
N ARG A 200 -17.34 17.68 -14.28
CA ARG A 200 -16.63 18.97 -14.28
C ARG A 200 -15.23 18.87 -14.91
N PRO A 201 -15.12 18.50 -16.22
CA PRO A 201 -13.84 18.23 -16.86
C PRO A 201 -12.91 19.44 -16.95
N LYS A 202 -13.48 20.66 -17.00
CA LYS A 202 -12.67 21.88 -17.03
C LYS A 202 -11.94 22.10 -15.69
N ASP A 203 -12.62 21.83 -14.58
CA ASP A 203 -12.04 21.95 -13.25
C ASP A 203 -11.07 20.80 -12.94
N ALA A 204 -11.25 19.65 -13.58
CA ALA A 204 -10.39 18.48 -13.43
C ALA A 204 -9.00 18.67 -14.05
N ARG A 205 -8.94 19.37 -15.19
CA ARG A 205 -7.74 19.49 -16.02
C ARG A 205 -6.50 20.01 -15.26
N PRO A 206 -6.56 21.10 -14.49
CA PRO A 206 -5.39 21.58 -13.73
C PRO A 206 -4.86 20.51 -12.76
N TYR A 207 -5.73 19.86 -11.99
CA TYR A 207 -5.33 18.82 -11.06
C TYR A 207 -4.67 17.62 -11.73
N LEU A 208 -5.22 17.17 -12.87
CA LEU A 208 -4.64 16.07 -13.64
C LEU A 208 -3.29 16.44 -14.26
N SER A 209 -3.14 17.69 -14.73
CA SER A 209 -1.87 18.20 -15.27
C SER A 209 -0.79 18.21 -14.20
N ASP A 210 -1.07 18.77 -13.03
CA ASP A 210 -0.11 18.83 -11.93
C ASP A 210 0.27 17.42 -11.43
N ALA A 211 -0.73 16.52 -11.31
CA ALA A 211 -0.49 15.14 -10.94
C ALA A 211 0.38 14.41 -11.97
N LEU A 212 0.16 14.63 -13.26
CA LEU A 212 0.95 14.03 -14.33
C LEU A 212 2.39 14.52 -14.27
N LEU A 213 2.61 15.82 -14.10
CA LEU A 213 3.95 16.40 -13.99
C LEU A 213 4.71 15.80 -12.80
N GLY A 214 4.11 15.77 -11.63
CA GLY A 214 4.71 15.13 -10.46
C GLY A 214 5.04 13.66 -10.69
N SER A 215 4.13 12.92 -11.34
CA SER A 215 4.35 11.50 -11.69
C SER A 215 5.49 11.30 -12.68
N ILE A 216 5.69 12.22 -13.63
CA ILE A 216 6.82 12.16 -14.59
C ILE A 216 8.14 12.31 -13.83
N VAL A 217 8.24 13.27 -12.91
CA VAL A 217 9.46 13.48 -12.11
C VAL A 217 9.79 12.23 -11.29
N GLU A 218 8.79 11.67 -10.61
CA GLU A 218 8.98 10.41 -9.86
C GLU A 218 9.37 9.23 -10.75
N LEU A 219 8.79 9.12 -11.94
CA LEU A 219 9.14 8.07 -12.91
C LEU A 219 10.59 8.17 -13.39
N VAL A 220 11.10 9.39 -13.60
CA VAL A 220 12.51 9.60 -13.93
C VAL A 220 13.40 9.02 -12.82
N HIS A 221 13.15 9.38 -11.56
CA HIS A 221 13.91 8.85 -10.43
C HIS A 221 13.82 7.31 -10.32
N ILE A 222 12.62 6.75 -10.55
CA ILE A 222 12.41 5.29 -10.52
C ILE A 222 13.22 4.59 -11.61
N VAL A 223 13.15 5.08 -12.85
CA VAL A 223 13.90 4.50 -13.99
C VAL A 223 15.39 4.57 -13.72
N MET A 224 15.92 5.75 -13.37
CA MET A 224 17.34 5.93 -13.07
C MET A 224 17.78 5.06 -11.89
N GLY A 225 16.97 4.95 -10.85
CA GLY A 225 17.24 4.08 -9.72
C GLY A 225 17.35 2.61 -10.11
N TYR A 226 16.43 2.09 -10.92
CA TYR A 226 16.50 0.72 -11.41
C TYR A 226 17.69 0.48 -12.34
N VAL A 227 18.02 1.45 -13.21
CA VAL A 227 19.24 1.36 -14.05
C VAL A 227 20.46 1.21 -13.17
N ASN A 228 20.63 2.06 -12.16
CA ASN A 228 21.78 1.98 -11.25
C ASN A 228 21.85 0.62 -10.53
N VAL A 229 20.69 0.10 -10.03
CA VAL A 229 20.66 -1.23 -9.40
C VAL A 229 21.13 -2.31 -10.37
N CYS A 230 20.60 -2.33 -11.60
CA CYS A 230 20.99 -3.33 -12.59
C CYS A 230 22.48 -3.24 -12.97
N LEU A 231 23.03 -2.03 -13.10
CA LEU A 231 24.44 -1.83 -13.42
C LEU A 231 25.35 -2.28 -12.28
N GLU A 232 25.03 -1.97 -11.04
CA GLU A 232 25.78 -2.41 -9.85
C GLU A 232 25.74 -3.93 -9.67
N GLU A 233 24.62 -4.57 -10.00
CA GLU A 233 24.46 -6.02 -10.00
C GLU A 233 25.10 -6.71 -11.22
N ASN A 234 25.60 -5.95 -12.20
CA ASN A 234 26.13 -6.43 -13.49
C ASN A 234 25.07 -7.19 -14.32
N ASP A 235 23.78 -6.92 -14.09
CA ASP A 235 22.68 -7.45 -14.90
C ASP A 235 22.38 -6.51 -16.08
N TYR A 236 23.27 -6.54 -17.07
CA TYR A 236 23.20 -5.66 -18.22
C TYR A 236 22.00 -5.94 -19.12
N ALA A 237 21.47 -7.17 -19.11
CA ALA A 237 20.26 -7.51 -19.85
C ALA A 237 18.99 -6.90 -19.18
N ALA A 238 18.94 -6.90 -17.85
CA ALA A 238 17.88 -6.20 -17.14
C ALA A 238 18.00 -4.67 -17.30
N ALA A 239 19.23 -4.13 -17.27
CA ALA A 239 19.47 -2.72 -17.54
C ALA A 239 18.97 -2.30 -18.93
N GLU A 240 19.27 -3.06 -19.98
CA GLU A 240 18.76 -2.85 -21.34
C GLU A 240 17.23 -2.75 -21.35
N ASN A 241 16.54 -3.70 -20.70
CA ASN A 241 15.07 -3.71 -20.66
C ASN A 241 14.50 -2.46 -19.96
N VAL A 242 15.06 -2.07 -18.82
CA VAL A 242 14.60 -0.89 -18.07
C VAL A 242 14.85 0.39 -18.86
N ILE A 243 16.03 0.53 -19.47
CA ILE A 243 16.41 1.72 -20.24
C ILE A 243 15.54 1.84 -21.49
N THR A 244 15.34 0.76 -22.23
CA THR A 244 14.49 0.75 -23.42
C THR A 244 13.08 1.19 -23.06
N TRP A 245 12.50 0.59 -22.04
CA TRP A 245 11.18 0.98 -21.54
C TRP A 245 11.13 2.47 -21.13
N GLY A 246 12.14 2.94 -20.39
CA GLY A 246 12.20 4.32 -19.92
C GLY A 246 12.31 5.33 -21.08
N THR A 247 13.17 5.08 -22.06
CA THR A 247 13.38 5.96 -23.21
C THR A 247 12.13 6.03 -24.12
N GLU A 248 11.42 4.91 -24.31
CA GLU A 248 10.15 4.86 -25.04
C GLU A 248 9.06 5.66 -24.30
N LEU A 249 8.95 5.46 -22.97
CA LEU A 249 8.00 6.18 -22.13
C LEU A 249 8.22 7.69 -22.21
N PHE A 250 9.45 8.16 -21.99
CA PHE A 250 9.78 9.58 -21.99
C PHE A 250 9.60 10.21 -23.38
N SER A 251 9.98 9.50 -24.43
CA SER A 251 9.72 9.95 -25.80
C SER A 251 8.21 10.05 -26.09
N GLY A 252 7.41 9.10 -25.59
CA GLY A 252 5.96 9.10 -25.74
C GLY A 252 5.24 10.24 -25.01
N LEU A 253 5.86 10.83 -23.99
CA LEU A 253 5.30 11.97 -23.25
C LEU A 253 5.50 13.31 -23.96
N LYS A 254 6.32 13.40 -24.99
CA LYS A 254 6.55 14.64 -25.74
C LYS A 254 5.34 15.01 -26.60
N SER A 255 4.98 16.29 -26.62
CA SER A 255 3.83 16.81 -27.37
C SER A 255 4.11 17.05 -28.85
N GLY A 256 5.36 17.03 -29.30
CA GLY A 256 5.77 17.33 -30.68
C GLY A 256 7.19 16.89 -30.96
N GLY A 257 7.72 17.31 -32.12
CA GLY A 257 9.09 17.00 -32.59
C GLY A 257 10.18 17.90 -32.01
N GLY A 258 9.83 18.89 -31.20
CA GLY A 258 10.80 19.79 -30.56
C GLY A 258 11.60 19.12 -29.46
N SER A 259 12.75 19.73 -29.13
CA SER A 259 13.57 19.29 -28.00
C SER A 259 12.93 19.65 -26.66
N CYS A 260 13.11 18.85 -25.63
CA CYS A 260 12.67 19.14 -24.26
C CYS A 260 13.57 18.45 -23.22
N PHE A 261 13.41 18.81 -21.96
CA PHE A 261 14.23 18.24 -20.86
C PHE A 261 14.22 16.69 -20.81
N LEU A 262 13.20 16.02 -21.33
CA LEU A 262 13.18 14.55 -21.43
C LEU A 262 14.22 14.03 -22.45
N ASP A 263 14.65 14.83 -23.42
CA ASP A 263 15.73 14.44 -24.33
C ASP A 263 17.08 14.44 -23.63
N LYS A 264 17.31 15.38 -22.70
CA LYS A 264 18.49 15.39 -21.84
C LYS A 264 18.54 14.13 -20.97
N MET A 265 17.41 13.72 -20.36
CA MET A 265 17.28 12.46 -19.61
C MET A 265 17.55 11.24 -20.50
N ASN A 266 16.94 11.21 -21.68
CA ASN A 266 17.16 10.12 -22.64
C ASN A 266 18.61 10.03 -23.10
N ALA A 267 19.31 11.15 -23.28
CA ALA A 267 20.72 11.15 -23.66
C ALA A 267 21.58 10.44 -22.60
N VAL A 268 21.34 10.70 -21.33
CA VAL A 268 22.01 9.98 -20.20
C VAL A 268 21.66 8.50 -20.22
N LEU A 269 20.38 8.14 -20.41
CA LEU A 269 19.94 6.75 -20.49
C LEU A 269 20.60 6.01 -21.67
N PHE A 270 20.78 6.65 -22.82
CA PHE A 270 21.47 6.06 -23.96
C PHE A 270 22.97 5.82 -23.69
N VAL A 271 23.63 6.60 -22.84
CA VAL A 271 25.00 6.28 -22.36
C VAL A 271 25.00 5.00 -21.52
N CYS A 272 24.04 4.88 -20.58
CA CYS A 272 23.90 3.66 -19.77
C CYS A 272 23.56 2.44 -20.64
N LEU A 273 22.77 2.61 -21.69
CA LEU A 273 22.45 1.56 -22.66
C LEU A 273 23.68 1.14 -23.46
N ALA A 274 24.46 2.09 -23.94
CA ALA A 274 25.71 1.83 -24.64
C ALA A 274 26.70 1.03 -23.76
N TYR A 275 26.81 1.40 -22.50
CA TYR A 275 27.61 0.65 -21.53
C TYR A 275 27.11 -0.79 -21.35
N SER A 276 25.80 -0.97 -21.21
CA SER A 276 25.18 -2.29 -21.07
C SER A 276 25.43 -3.16 -22.30
N HIS A 277 25.23 -2.62 -23.51
CA HIS A 277 25.50 -3.31 -24.77
C HIS A 277 27.00 -3.64 -24.94
N LEU A 278 27.88 -2.75 -24.53
CA LEU A 278 29.32 -3.01 -24.53
C LEU A 278 29.67 -4.23 -23.65
N LYS A 279 29.12 -4.28 -22.43
CA LYS A 279 29.33 -5.41 -21.51
C LYS A 279 28.71 -6.72 -22.01
N LEU A 280 27.67 -6.65 -22.82
CA LEU A 280 27.05 -7.80 -23.50
C LEU A 280 27.81 -8.20 -24.78
N GLY A 281 28.88 -7.50 -25.16
CA GLY A 281 29.66 -7.78 -26.37
C GLY A 281 29.02 -7.23 -27.66
N LEU A 282 28.03 -6.38 -27.57
CA LEU A 282 27.27 -5.81 -28.69
C LEU A 282 27.87 -4.46 -29.14
N MET A 283 29.10 -4.46 -29.55
CA MET A 283 29.94 -3.28 -29.85
C MET A 283 29.26 -2.31 -30.86
N SER A 284 28.71 -2.85 -31.93
CA SER A 284 28.05 -2.04 -32.98
C SER A 284 26.79 -1.32 -32.45
N THR A 285 26.04 -2.01 -31.59
CA THR A 285 24.82 -1.45 -30.95
C THR A 285 25.22 -0.35 -29.97
N ALA A 286 26.23 -0.59 -29.13
CA ALA A 286 26.74 0.39 -28.19
C ALA A 286 27.19 1.69 -28.88
N ARG A 287 27.84 1.58 -30.07
CA ARG A 287 28.20 2.77 -30.86
C ARG A 287 26.98 3.51 -31.36
N GLY A 288 25.92 2.80 -31.78
CA GLY A 288 24.65 3.40 -32.17
C GLY A 288 23.97 4.16 -31.04
N ASP A 289 24.01 3.60 -29.82
CA ASP A 289 23.44 4.25 -28.63
C ASP A 289 24.19 5.53 -28.27
N LEU A 290 25.53 5.51 -28.31
CA LEU A 290 26.35 6.72 -28.10
C LEU A 290 26.08 7.79 -29.14
N LEU A 291 25.89 7.40 -30.42
CA LEU A 291 25.51 8.34 -31.47
C LEU A 291 24.13 8.98 -31.15
N ARG A 292 23.20 8.18 -30.68
CA ARG A 292 21.88 8.65 -30.27
C ARG A 292 21.94 9.60 -29.06
N ALA A 293 22.77 9.29 -28.06
CA ALA A 293 23.04 10.18 -26.94
C ALA A 293 23.58 11.53 -27.40
N LYS A 294 24.54 11.51 -28.35
CA LYS A 294 25.12 12.73 -28.96
C LYS A 294 24.07 13.57 -29.67
N GLU A 295 23.29 12.97 -30.58
CA GLU A 295 22.23 13.66 -31.34
C GLU A 295 21.21 14.34 -30.41
N LEU A 296 20.77 13.64 -29.36
CA LEU A 296 19.83 14.20 -28.39
C LEU A 296 20.43 15.37 -27.61
N SER A 297 21.69 15.25 -27.19
CA SER A 297 22.40 16.30 -26.46
C SER A 297 22.60 17.55 -27.33
N GLU A 298 23.11 17.37 -28.54
CA GLU A 298 23.32 18.49 -29.48
C GLU A 298 21.99 19.17 -29.82
N SER A 299 20.94 18.40 -30.05
CA SER A 299 19.60 18.95 -30.35
C SER A 299 19.03 19.73 -29.16
N PHE A 300 19.18 19.21 -27.93
CA PHE A 300 18.72 19.90 -26.75
C PHE A 300 19.52 21.17 -26.46
N ASP A 301 20.84 21.09 -26.51
CA ASP A 301 21.74 22.21 -26.20
C ASP A 301 21.63 23.35 -27.24
N ALA A 302 21.24 23.04 -28.47
CA ALA A 302 20.96 24.07 -29.50
C ALA A 302 19.72 24.91 -29.18
N ALA A 303 18.73 24.35 -28.48
CA ALA A 303 17.50 25.06 -28.09
C ALA A 303 16.92 24.42 -26.80
N PRO A 304 17.52 24.69 -25.63
CA PRO A 304 17.09 24.11 -24.40
C PRO A 304 15.66 24.50 -24.04
N ASP A 305 14.79 23.51 -23.82
CA ASP A 305 13.40 23.72 -23.38
C ASP A 305 13.10 22.90 -22.11
N TYR A 306 13.04 23.61 -21.00
CA TYR A 306 12.65 23.07 -19.69
C TYR A 306 11.20 23.33 -19.36
N SER A 307 10.43 23.90 -20.30
CA SER A 307 9.02 24.19 -20.06
C SER A 307 8.17 22.93 -20.11
N VAL A 308 7.09 22.93 -19.34
CA VAL A 308 6.11 21.83 -19.34
C VAL A 308 5.23 21.82 -20.61
N ARG A 309 5.31 22.83 -21.47
CA ARG A 309 4.56 22.91 -22.75
C ARG A 309 4.95 21.82 -23.73
N ALA A 310 6.20 21.37 -23.66
CA ALA A 310 6.70 20.29 -24.49
C ALA A 310 6.10 18.91 -24.13
N LEU A 311 5.34 18.81 -23.03
CA LEU A 311 4.71 17.58 -22.59
C LEU A 311 3.27 17.46 -23.08
N ARG A 312 2.86 16.23 -23.42
CA ARG A 312 1.46 15.92 -23.75
C ARG A 312 0.58 16.02 -22.51
N PHE A 313 -0.68 16.42 -22.73
CA PHE A 313 -1.75 16.44 -21.75
C PHE A 313 -1.57 17.42 -20.59
N ILE A 314 -0.45 18.11 -20.50
CA ILE A 314 -0.22 19.13 -19.48
C ILE A 314 -0.75 20.47 -20.01
N GLY A 315 -1.76 20.98 -19.31
CA GLY A 315 -2.32 22.33 -19.52
C GLY A 315 -2.08 23.12 -18.25
N GLY A 316 -1.05 23.90 -18.21
CA GLY A 316 -0.71 24.69 -17.03
C GLY A 316 -0.25 26.10 -17.37
N SER A 317 0.16 26.87 -16.36
CA SER A 317 0.72 28.19 -16.54
C SER A 317 2.00 28.09 -17.38
N GLU A 318 2.17 29.06 -18.25
CA GLU A 318 3.33 29.14 -19.15
C GLU A 318 4.69 29.25 -18.45
N GLU A 319 4.69 29.42 -17.13
CA GLU A 319 5.85 29.69 -16.28
C GLU A 319 6.39 28.46 -15.54
N ALA A 320 5.70 27.30 -15.59
CA ALA A 320 6.19 26.10 -14.94
C ALA A 320 7.34 25.49 -15.74
N GLY A 321 8.47 25.27 -15.08
CA GLY A 321 9.66 24.59 -15.60
C GLY A 321 10.07 23.43 -14.71
N VAL A 322 10.80 22.49 -15.28
CA VAL A 322 11.42 21.37 -14.57
C VAL A 322 12.90 21.68 -14.41
N TYR A 323 13.44 21.37 -13.25
CA TYR A 323 14.88 21.45 -13.00
C TYR A 323 15.44 20.03 -12.88
N ASP A 324 16.67 19.85 -13.38
CA ASP A 324 17.45 18.65 -13.17
C ASP A 324 18.82 19.00 -12.55
N ASP A 325 19.51 18.01 -12.00
CA ASP A 325 20.82 18.09 -11.40
C ASP A 325 21.92 17.39 -12.21
N LEU A 326 21.62 17.05 -13.48
CA LEU A 326 22.52 16.28 -14.33
C LEU A 326 23.70 17.10 -14.87
N GLY A 327 23.58 18.41 -14.89
CA GLY A 327 24.61 19.33 -15.41
C GLY A 327 23.99 20.56 -16.10
N GLU A 328 24.83 21.52 -16.47
CA GLU A 328 24.35 22.75 -17.11
C GLU A 328 23.81 22.48 -18.53
N THR A 329 24.49 21.60 -19.30
CA THR A 329 24.09 21.19 -20.64
C THR A 329 23.81 19.70 -20.72
N ALA A 330 23.11 19.27 -21.78
CA ALA A 330 22.90 17.83 -22.01
C ALA A 330 24.22 17.12 -22.38
N MET A 331 25.09 17.81 -23.11
CA MET A 331 26.43 17.30 -23.44
C MET A 331 27.26 17.05 -22.17
N GLU A 332 27.26 18.01 -21.24
CA GLU A 332 27.93 17.86 -19.94
C GLU A 332 27.37 16.68 -19.15
N SER A 333 26.05 16.48 -19.17
CA SER A 333 25.38 15.35 -18.51
C SER A 333 25.86 14.00 -19.08
N VAL A 334 25.99 13.90 -20.39
CA VAL A 334 26.53 12.73 -21.09
C VAL A 334 27.98 12.48 -20.72
N GLU A 335 28.84 13.50 -20.71
CA GLU A 335 30.25 13.38 -20.37
C GLU A 335 30.43 12.94 -18.93
N ARG A 336 29.71 13.51 -17.97
CA ARG A 336 29.73 13.08 -16.57
C ARG A 336 29.27 11.63 -16.41
N THR A 337 28.27 11.21 -17.18
CA THR A 337 27.80 9.82 -17.13
C THR A 337 28.85 8.84 -17.68
N LEU A 338 29.53 9.22 -18.79
CA LEU A 338 30.63 8.44 -19.37
C LEU A 338 31.79 8.28 -18.38
N GLU A 339 32.15 9.36 -17.68
CA GLU A 339 33.17 9.32 -16.63
C GLU A 339 32.79 8.38 -15.49
N ALA A 340 31.50 8.44 -15.03
CA ALA A 340 30.99 7.59 -13.97
C ALA A 340 30.96 6.09 -14.34
N MET A 341 30.89 5.73 -15.63
CA MET A 341 30.95 4.33 -16.08
C MET A 341 32.36 3.72 -16.00
N GLU A 342 33.41 4.50 -15.79
CA GLU A 342 34.83 4.06 -15.66
C GLU A 342 35.26 3.08 -16.76
N SER A 343 34.79 3.25 -18.00
CA SER A 343 35.06 2.37 -19.14
C SER A 343 35.95 3.05 -20.17
N GLU A 344 37.19 2.57 -20.31
CA GLU A 344 38.13 3.08 -21.32
C GLU A 344 37.60 2.87 -22.74
N GLU A 345 36.99 1.72 -23.02
CA GLU A 345 36.43 1.39 -24.33
C GLU A 345 35.26 2.31 -24.71
N LEU A 346 34.37 2.57 -23.78
CA LEU A 346 33.22 3.47 -24.00
C LEU A 346 33.71 4.91 -24.23
N SER A 347 34.69 5.36 -23.43
CA SER A 347 35.31 6.68 -23.57
C SER A 347 36.08 6.83 -24.89
N ALA A 348 36.73 5.79 -25.39
CA ALA A 348 37.38 5.79 -26.69
C ALA A 348 36.36 5.93 -27.83
N MET A 349 35.25 5.14 -27.81
CA MET A 349 34.16 5.26 -28.78
C MET A 349 33.57 6.67 -28.82
N TRP A 350 33.32 7.26 -27.64
CA TRP A 350 32.78 8.61 -27.52
C TRP A 350 33.71 9.66 -28.17
N LYS A 351 35.02 9.55 -27.91
CA LYS A 351 36.03 10.45 -28.51
C LYS A 351 36.07 10.36 -30.03
N GLU A 352 36.00 9.16 -30.61
CA GLU A 352 35.91 8.97 -32.05
C GLU A 352 34.66 9.64 -32.63
N LEU A 353 33.47 9.39 -32.04
CA LEU A 353 32.19 9.97 -32.48
C LEU A 353 32.18 11.50 -32.37
N SER A 354 32.90 12.05 -31.39
CA SER A 354 33.03 13.49 -31.19
C SER A 354 34.02 14.14 -32.15
N ALA A 355 34.98 13.39 -32.68
CA ALA A 355 35.96 13.87 -33.65
C ALA A 355 35.42 13.88 -35.08
N ASP A 356 34.57 12.92 -35.45
CA ASP A 356 33.94 12.76 -36.77
C ASP A 356 32.92 13.87 -37.12
N GLY A 357 32.55 14.73 -36.18
CA GLY A 357 31.59 15.82 -36.34
C GLY A 357 32.20 17.21 -36.57
N LYS A 358 33.52 17.31 -36.76
CA LYS A 358 34.21 18.53 -37.14
C LYS A 358 34.61 18.44 -38.60
#